data_2edbc4dfcae9bc605c105b0ab6318ce9
#
_entry.id   2edbc4dfcae9bc605c105b0ab6318ce9
#
_cell.length_a   1.000
_cell.length_b   1.000
_cell.length_c   1.000
_cell.angle_alpha   90.00
_cell.angle_beta   90.00
_cell.angle_gamma   90.00
#
_symmetry.space_group_name_H-M   'P 1'
#
loop_
_entity.id
_entity.type
_entity.pdbx_description
1 polymer ?
#
loop_
_entity_poly.entity_id
_entity_poly.type
_entity_poly.pdbx_seq_one_letter_code
_entity_poly.pdbx_strand_id
1 'polypeptide(L)'
;MFEKVNPAHPDKVADRIAGAVVDIAYETQIDPKVAVEVLIGHGVCHIIAETSAKLNKKKVVAAVHRIAGNLDVDLVVVPQDAHLARNQADAIRCGDNGIFKGMPMTEEQKTLSGIARDIYKACSYDGKYIIDGDRLIICQSNAKTDHLREI
;
A
#
# COMPACT_ATOMS: atom_id res chain seq x y z
N MET A 1 -17.28 -13.40 2.24
CA MET A 1 -15.93 -13.72 2.79
C MET A 1 -14.95 -12.67 2.29
N PHE A 2 -14.22 -12.00 3.17
CA PHE A 2 -13.21 -10.98 2.86
C PHE A 2 -11.89 -11.35 3.53
N GLU A 3 -10.78 -11.02 2.89
CA GLU A 3 -9.46 -11.05 3.52
C GLU A 3 -9.14 -9.66 4.06
N LYS A 4 -8.57 -9.60 5.24
CA LYS A 4 -8.01 -8.37 5.81
C LYS A 4 -6.54 -8.58 6.14
N VAL A 5 -5.71 -7.67 5.66
CA VAL A 5 -4.28 -7.61 6.01
C VAL A 5 -4.03 -6.49 7.03
N ASN A 6 -3.02 -6.68 7.86
CA ASN A 6 -2.64 -5.68 8.86
C ASN A 6 -1.62 -4.64 8.30
N PRO A 7 -1.30 -3.58 9.06
CA PRO A 7 -0.38 -2.53 8.59
C PRO A 7 1.05 -2.98 8.25
N ALA A 8 1.50 -4.12 8.76
CA ALA A 8 2.85 -4.66 8.46
C ALA A 8 2.87 -5.54 7.21
N HIS A 9 1.72 -5.85 6.62
CA HIS A 9 1.67 -6.63 5.38
C HIS A 9 2.37 -5.87 4.24
N PRO A 10 3.18 -6.56 3.42
CA PRO A 10 3.91 -5.93 2.31
C PRO A 10 3.05 -5.06 1.41
N ASP A 11 1.83 -5.49 1.06
CA ASP A 11 0.91 -4.70 0.24
C ASP A 11 0.54 -3.36 0.90
N LYS A 12 0.32 -3.34 2.23
CA LYS A 12 0.03 -2.11 2.96
C LYS A 12 1.24 -1.18 3.06
N VAL A 13 2.42 -1.76 3.15
CA VAL A 13 3.68 -1.00 3.12
C VAL A 13 3.90 -0.43 1.71
N ALA A 14 3.66 -1.23 0.66
CA ALA A 14 3.72 -0.80 -0.73
C ALA A 14 2.76 0.37 -1.03
N ASP A 15 1.49 0.28 -0.60
CA ASP A 15 0.51 1.36 -0.72
C ASP A 15 1.01 2.68 -0.09
N ARG A 16 1.62 2.61 1.10
CA ARG A 16 2.15 3.80 1.79
C ARG A 16 3.34 4.41 1.05
N ILE A 17 4.18 3.57 0.45
CA ILE A 17 5.31 4.05 -0.37
C ILE A 17 4.78 4.68 -1.65
N ALA A 18 3.83 4.04 -2.34
CA ALA A 18 3.22 4.60 -3.55
C ALA A 18 2.60 5.98 -3.26
N GLY A 19 1.84 6.11 -2.16
CA GLY A 19 1.30 7.40 -1.72
C GLY A 19 2.38 8.45 -1.46
N ALA A 20 3.48 8.08 -0.82
CA ALA A 20 4.60 9.01 -0.57
C ALA A 20 5.30 9.46 -1.87
N VAL A 21 5.39 8.60 -2.89
CA VAL A 21 5.93 8.97 -4.21
C VAL A 21 4.99 9.96 -4.91
N VAL A 22 3.68 9.74 -4.81
CA VAL A 22 2.67 10.70 -5.31
C VAL A 22 2.82 12.05 -4.63
N ASP A 23 2.94 12.10 -3.30
CA ASP A 23 3.17 13.35 -2.55
C ASP A 23 4.42 14.08 -3.03
N ILE A 24 5.53 13.35 -3.28
CA ILE A 24 6.77 13.93 -3.80
C ILE A 24 6.58 14.52 -5.20
N ALA A 25 5.74 13.92 -6.05
CA ALA A 25 5.41 14.49 -7.37
C ALA A 25 4.65 15.82 -7.23
N TYR A 26 3.68 15.88 -6.32
CA TYR A 26 2.93 17.11 -6.02
C TYR A 26 3.78 18.23 -5.40
N GLU A 27 4.90 17.92 -4.75
CA GLU A 27 5.86 18.94 -4.30
C GLU A 27 6.58 19.65 -5.46
N THR A 28 6.68 19.01 -6.61
CA THR A 28 7.49 19.51 -7.74
C THR A 28 6.65 20.08 -8.89
N GLN A 29 5.37 19.72 -8.96
CA GLN A 29 4.47 20.12 -10.04
C GLN A 29 3.04 20.26 -9.53
N ILE A 30 2.33 21.26 -10.00
CA ILE A 30 0.88 21.41 -9.75
C ILE A 30 0.16 20.41 -10.66
N ASP A 31 -0.75 19.63 -10.06
CA ASP A 31 -1.55 18.59 -10.74
C ASP A 31 -0.69 17.63 -11.61
N PRO A 32 0.31 16.96 -11.03
CA PRO A 32 1.11 15.99 -11.77
C PRO A 32 0.26 14.77 -12.13
N LYS A 33 0.53 14.19 -13.29
CA LYS A 33 0.00 12.89 -13.66
C LYS A 33 0.97 11.85 -13.15
N VAL A 34 0.48 10.96 -12.29
CA VAL A 34 1.33 9.98 -11.58
C VAL A 34 0.61 8.63 -11.47
N ALA A 35 1.31 7.59 -11.89
CA ALA A 35 0.94 6.21 -11.60
C ALA A 35 2.17 5.53 -10.98
N VAL A 36 1.99 4.84 -9.84
CA VAL A 36 3.10 4.24 -9.09
C VAL A 36 2.79 2.81 -8.73
N GLU A 37 3.66 1.91 -9.18
CA GLU A 37 3.64 0.50 -8.81
C GLU A 37 4.80 0.21 -7.87
N VAL A 38 4.53 -0.50 -6.78
CA VAL A 38 5.52 -0.83 -5.76
C VAL A 38 5.46 -2.30 -5.40
N LEU A 39 6.62 -2.95 -5.45
CA LEU A 39 6.82 -4.32 -4.98
C LEU A 39 7.91 -4.34 -3.90
N ILE A 40 7.61 -4.95 -2.74
CA ILE A 40 8.55 -5.05 -1.63
C ILE A 40 8.77 -6.50 -1.28
N GLY A 41 10.02 -6.88 -1.11
CA GLY A 41 10.40 -8.20 -0.65
C GLY A 41 11.91 -8.39 -0.58
N HIS A 42 12.35 -9.30 0.28
CA HIS A 42 13.75 -9.74 0.35
C HIS A 42 14.80 -8.62 0.41
N GLY A 43 14.50 -7.56 1.16
CA GLY A 43 15.44 -6.45 1.35
C GLY A 43 15.44 -5.40 0.23
N VAL A 44 14.56 -5.52 -0.77
CA VAL A 44 14.48 -4.62 -1.91
C VAL A 44 13.09 -4.01 -2.04
N CYS A 45 13.03 -2.75 -2.46
CA CYS A 45 11.82 -2.05 -2.87
C CYS A 45 11.96 -1.67 -4.35
N HIS A 46 11.18 -2.33 -5.21
CA HIS A 46 11.08 -2.00 -6.64
C HIS A 46 9.95 -1.00 -6.85
N ILE A 47 10.23 0.08 -7.54
CA ILE A 47 9.27 1.15 -7.83
C ILE A 47 9.31 1.45 -9.32
N ILE A 48 8.15 1.39 -9.98
CA ILE A 48 7.96 1.96 -11.30
C ILE A 48 7.04 3.17 -11.14
N ALA A 49 7.53 4.34 -11.51
CA ALA A 49 6.76 5.57 -11.47
C ALA A 49 6.60 6.13 -12.89
N GLU A 50 5.40 6.07 -13.41
CA GLU A 50 5.00 6.75 -14.64
C GLU A 50 4.50 8.14 -14.27
N THR A 51 5.16 9.21 -14.77
CA THR A 51 4.79 10.54 -14.31
C THR A 51 5.22 11.66 -15.27
N SER A 52 4.45 12.76 -15.24
CA SER A 52 4.82 14.04 -15.86
C SER A 52 5.78 14.87 -14.98
N ALA A 53 5.89 14.53 -13.68
CA ALA A 53 6.69 15.30 -12.73
C ALA A 53 8.15 14.81 -12.68
N LYS A 54 9.06 15.72 -12.35
CA LYS A 54 10.47 15.36 -12.10
C LYS A 54 10.62 14.87 -10.65
N LEU A 55 10.68 13.56 -10.47
CA LEU A 55 10.88 12.96 -9.15
C LEU A 55 12.31 13.14 -8.62
N ASN A 56 12.41 13.52 -7.35
CA ASN A 56 13.67 13.57 -6.64
C ASN A 56 14.00 12.19 -6.06
N LYS A 57 14.91 11.45 -6.68
CA LYS A 57 15.30 10.10 -6.25
C LYS A 57 15.73 10.05 -4.77
N LYS A 58 16.45 11.05 -4.26
CA LYS A 58 16.87 11.07 -2.85
C LYS A 58 15.68 11.15 -1.89
N LYS A 59 14.65 11.96 -2.24
CA LYS A 59 13.41 12.03 -1.45
C LYS A 59 12.63 10.72 -1.49
N VAL A 60 12.56 10.05 -2.65
CA VAL A 60 11.92 8.74 -2.77
C VAL A 60 12.61 7.70 -1.89
N VAL A 61 13.95 7.59 -1.97
CA VAL A 61 14.74 6.69 -1.11
C VAL A 61 14.51 6.99 0.37
N ALA A 62 14.54 8.26 0.76
CA ALA A 62 14.28 8.67 2.15
C ALA A 62 12.86 8.31 2.60
N ALA A 63 11.85 8.42 1.73
CA ALA A 63 10.48 8.02 2.02
C ALA A 63 10.36 6.50 2.21
N VAL A 64 10.99 5.70 1.34
CA VAL A 64 11.06 4.25 1.50
C VAL A 64 11.69 3.87 2.83
N HIS A 65 12.85 4.43 3.17
CA HIS A 65 13.55 4.13 4.42
C HIS A 65 12.74 4.53 5.65
N ARG A 66 12.03 5.64 5.61
CA ARG A 66 11.12 6.07 6.69
C ARG A 66 9.95 5.11 6.89
N ILE A 67 9.41 4.53 5.80
CA ILE A 67 8.20 3.70 5.83
C ILE A 67 8.52 2.22 6.09
N ALA A 68 9.56 1.70 5.43
CA ALA A 68 9.85 0.27 5.35
C ALA A 68 11.23 -0.12 5.93
N GLY A 69 12.01 0.84 6.45
CA GLY A 69 13.37 0.58 6.93
C GLY A 69 14.40 0.64 5.80
N ASN A 70 15.61 0.20 6.10
CA ASN A 70 16.76 0.33 5.19
C ASN A 70 16.73 -0.77 4.10
N LEU A 71 15.88 -0.58 3.11
CA LEU A 71 15.79 -1.44 1.92
C LEU A 71 16.63 -0.87 0.78
N ASP A 72 17.13 -1.75 -0.08
CA ASP A 72 17.65 -1.33 -1.39
C ASP A 72 16.49 -0.81 -2.24
N VAL A 73 16.67 0.34 -2.89
CA VAL A 73 15.61 0.97 -3.69
C VAL A 73 16.00 0.97 -5.16
N ASP A 74 15.22 0.21 -5.93
CA ASP A 74 15.27 0.19 -7.39
C ASP A 74 14.13 1.05 -7.93
N LEU A 75 14.45 2.26 -8.41
CA LEU A 75 13.48 3.22 -8.92
C LEU A 75 13.64 3.40 -10.43
N VAL A 76 12.61 3.01 -11.15
CA VAL A 76 12.44 3.26 -12.59
C VAL A 76 11.41 4.36 -12.78
N VAL A 77 11.79 5.46 -13.42
CA VAL A 77 10.88 6.56 -13.77
C VAL A 77 10.69 6.57 -15.26
N VAL A 78 9.44 6.51 -15.70
CA VAL A 78 9.07 6.55 -17.13
C VAL A 78 8.17 7.76 -17.41
N PRO A 79 8.22 8.32 -18.63
CA PRO A 79 7.29 9.37 -19.02
C PRO A 79 5.86 8.83 -19.10
N GLN A 80 4.90 9.70 -18.84
CA GLN A 80 3.49 9.35 -18.88
C GLN A 80 3.05 8.83 -20.26
N ASP A 81 2.29 7.72 -20.27
CA ASP A 81 1.67 7.21 -21.49
C ASP A 81 0.70 8.20 -22.11
N ALA A 82 0.76 8.36 -23.44
CA ALA A 82 -0.04 9.34 -24.15
C ALA A 82 -1.56 9.04 -24.14
N HIS A 83 -1.95 7.76 -24.02
CA HIS A 83 -3.36 7.38 -23.88
C HIS A 83 -3.87 7.70 -22.48
N LEU A 84 -3.09 7.37 -21.45
CA LEU A 84 -3.41 7.67 -20.08
C LEU A 84 -3.50 9.18 -19.86
N ALA A 85 -2.56 9.95 -20.43
CA ALA A 85 -2.57 11.40 -20.39
C ALA A 85 -3.86 11.99 -21.00
N ARG A 86 -4.30 11.48 -22.14
CA ARG A 86 -5.56 11.91 -22.79
C ARG A 86 -6.78 11.54 -21.95
N ASN A 87 -6.87 10.31 -21.46
CA ASN A 87 -7.97 9.87 -20.60
C ASN A 87 -8.10 10.70 -19.32
N GLN A 88 -6.98 11.17 -18.78
CA GLN A 88 -6.97 12.04 -17.60
C GLN A 88 -7.32 13.50 -17.92
N ALA A 89 -7.03 13.96 -19.13
CA ALA A 89 -7.37 15.31 -19.60
C ALA A 89 -8.84 15.43 -20.00
N ASP A 90 -9.41 14.38 -20.60
CA ASP A 90 -10.80 14.34 -21.00
C ASP A 90 -11.73 14.16 -19.79
N ALA A 91 -12.93 14.73 -19.87
CA ALA A 91 -13.94 14.62 -18.80
C ALA A 91 -14.49 13.19 -18.64
N ILE A 92 -14.23 12.31 -19.59
CA ILE A 92 -14.64 10.90 -19.54
C ILE A 92 -13.64 10.15 -18.69
N ARG A 93 -14.06 9.83 -17.48
CA ARG A 93 -13.24 9.08 -16.53
C ARG A 93 -13.79 7.67 -16.39
N CYS A 94 -12.98 6.70 -16.72
CA CYS A 94 -13.22 5.30 -16.43
C CYS A 94 -11.92 4.64 -16.00
N GLY A 95 -11.99 3.67 -15.09
CA GLY A 95 -10.81 2.99 -14.58
C GLY A 95 -10.01 3.81 -13.57
N ASP A 96 -8.70 3.68 -13.60
CA ASP A 96 -7.75 4.11 -12.58
C ASP A 96 -7.49 5.62 -12.47
N ASN A 97 -8.52 6.42 -12.61
CA ASN A 97 -8.39 7.88 -12.57
C ASN A 97 -8.46 8.48 -11.16
N GLY A 98 -8.08 7.73 -10.13
CA GLY A 98 -8.13 8.25 -8.78
C GLY A 98 -7.58 7.29 -7.73
N ILE A 99 -7.28 7.86 -6.58
CA ILE A 99 -6.93 7.09 -5.39
C ILE A 99 -8.20 6.72 -4.66
N PHE A 100 -8.46 5.42 -4.50
CA PHE A 100 -9.55 4.93 -3.68
C PHE A 100 -9.05 4.59 -2.29
N LYS A 101 -9.58 5.26 -1.29
CA LYS A 101 -9.39 4.88 0.09
C LYS A 101 -10.45 3.84 0.46
N GLY A 102 -10.04 2.59 0.66
CA GLY A 102 -10.93 1.53 1.07
C GLY A 102 -11.50 1.79 2.48
N MET A 103 -12.81 1.89 2.57
CA MET A 103 -13.53 1.96 3.83
C MET A 103 -14.23 0.62 4.09
N PRO A 104 -14.22 0.08 5.33
CA PRO A 104 -15.01 -1.11 5.64
C PRO A 104 -16.50 -0.79 5.50
N MET A 105 -17.17 -1.46 4.57
CA MET A 105 -18.56 -1.17 4.22
C MET A 105 -19.54 -2.15 4.86
N THR A 106 -19.14 -3.40 5.05
CA THR A 106 -19.98 -4.44 5.67
C THR A 106 -19.59 -4.66 7.13
N GLU A 107 -20.47 -5.24 7.92
CA GLU A 107 -20.19 -5.60 9.32
C GLU A 107 -19.03 -6.62 9.41
N GLU A 108 -18.95 -7.58 8.48
CA GLU A 108 -17.82 -8.50 8.38
C GLU A 108 -16.49 -7.74 8.18
N GLN A 109 -16.46 -6.78 7.27
CA GLN A 109 -15.24 -5.96 7.02
C GLN A 109 -14.88 -5.09 8.24
N LYS A 110 -15.87 -4.54 8.94
CA LYS A 110 -15.63 -3.75 10.16
C LYS A 110 -15.07 -4.62 11.28
N THR A 111 -15.65 -5.81 11.47
CA THR A 111 -15.20 -6.79 12.47
C THR A 111 -13.76 -7.23 12.17
N LEU A 112 -13.45 -7.62 10.93
CA LEU A 112 -12.09 -7.98 10.52
C LEU A 112 -11.10 -6.83 10.70
N SER A 113 -11.52 -5.60 10.44
CA SER A 113 -10.68 -4.42 10.64
C SER A 113 -10.37 -4.17 12.12
N GLY A 114 -11.32 -4.47 13.01
CA GLY A 114 -11.13 -4.46 14.46
C GLY A 114 -10.12 -5.52 14.89
N ILE A 115 -10.36 -6.77 14.52
CA ILE A 115 -9.51 -7.93 14.83
C ILE A 115 -8.07 -7.70 14.33
N ALA A 116 -7.89 -7.30 13.07
CA ALA A 116 -6.58 -7.03 12.50
C ALA A 116 -5.80 -5.97 13.28
N ARG A 117 -6.50 -4.94 13.78
CA ARG A 117 -5.91 -3.85 14.58
C ARG A 117 -5.52 -4.32 15.98
N ASP A 118 -6.36 -5.13 16.60
CA ASP A 118 -6.12 -5.58 17.97
C ASP A 118 -4.99 -6.61 18.01
N ILE A 119 -4.95 -7.55 17.07
CA ILE A 119 -3.82 -8.47 16.92
C ILE A 119 -2.54 -7.70 16.59
N TYR A 120 -2.60 -6.70 15.70
CA TYR A 120 -1.42 -5.89 15.35
C TYR A 120 -0.84 -5.10 16.52
N LYS A 121 -1.67 -4.63 17.47
CA LYS A 121 -1.20 -3.98 18.70
C LYS A 121 -0.39 -4.93 19.59
N ALA A 122 -0.82 -6.19 19.68
CA ALA A 122 -0.16 -7.21 20.47
C ALA A 122 1.02 -7.86 19.72
N CYS A 123 0.91 -7.99 18.40
CA CYS A 123 1.86 -8.66 17.53
C CYS A 123 2.04 -7.85 16.22
N SER A 124 2.98 -6.90 16.20
CA SER A 124 3.16 -5.91 15.12
C SER A 124 3.93 -6.45 13.91
N TYR A 125 3.72 -7.70 13.56
CA TYR A 125 4.28 -8.36 12.38
C TYR A 125 3.20 -8.60 11.34
N ASP A 126 3.60 -8.99 10.13
CA ASP A 126 2.71 -9.29 9.02
C ASP A 126 1.63 -10.30 9.38
N GLY A 127 0.39 -10.00 9.03
CA GLY A 127 -0.76 -10.86 9.31
C GLY A 127 -1.93 -10.66 8.36
N LYS A 128 -2.64 -11.78 8.13
CA LYS A 128 -3.85 -11.88 7.33
C LYS A 128 -4.96 -12.57 8.13
N TYR A 129 -6.17 -12.13 7.92
CA TYR A 129 -7.33 -12.55 8.70
C TYR A 129 -8.55 -12.74 7.80
N ILE A 130 -9.28 -13.84 8.03
CA ILE A 130 -10.53 -14.17 7.30
C ILE A 130 -11.55 -14.66 8.31
N ILE A 131 -12.79 -14.24 8.18
CA ILE A 131 -13.94 -14.86 8.86
C ILE A 131 -14.59 -15.86 7.91
N ASP A 132 -14.73 -17.11 8.34
CA ASP A 132 -15.39 -18.19 7.64
C ASP A 132 -16.48 -18.80 8.54
N GLY A 133 -17.71 -18.33 8.40
CA GLY A 133 -18.80 -18.67 9.29
C GLY A 133 -18.52 -18.20 10.73
N ASP A 134 -18.39 -19.14 11.64
CA ASP A 134 -18.08 -18.93 13.06
C ASP A 134 -16.56 -19.00 13.37
N ARG A 135 -15.72 -19.16 12.36
CA ARG A 135 -14.27 -19.33 12.51
C ARG A 135 -13.52 -18.08 12.10
N LEU A 136 -12.51 -17.72 12.91
CA LEU A 136 -11.49 -16.78 12.54
C LEU A 136 -10.23 -17.52 12.09
N ILE A 137 -9.85 -17.34 10.82
CA ILE A 137 -8.63 -17.89 10.25
C ILE A 137 -7.54 -16.81 10.32
N ILE A 138 -6.43 -17.13 10.95
CA ILE A 138 -5.29 -16.22 11.17
C ILE A 138 -4.05 -16.81 10.52
N CYS A 139 -3.39 -16.00 9.69
CA CYS A 139 -2.02 -16.22 9.26
C CYS A 139 -1.16 -15.07 9.78
N GLN A 140 -0.34 -15.33 10.78
CA GLN A 140 0.43 -14.30 11.49
C GLN A 140 1.90 -14.69 11.57
N SER A 141 2.78 -13.79 11.08
CA SER A 141 4.22 -13.97 11.18
C SER A 141 4.72 -13.74 12.62
N ASN A 142 5.79 -14.46 12.99
CA ASN A 142 6.50 -14.28 14.26
C ASN A 142 5.63 -14.36 15.53
N ALA A 143 4.54 -15.12 15.49
CA ALA A 143 3.67 -15.36 16.61
C ALA A 143 3.51 -16.85 16.90
N LYS A 144 3.42 -17.21 18.18
CA LYS A 144 3.06 -18.57 18.61
C LYS A 144 1.55 -18.70 18.64
N THR A 145 1.04 -19.88 18.25
CA THR A 145 -0.40 -20.16 18.22
C THR A 145 -1.08 -19.91 19.56
N ASP A 146 -0.45 -20.31 20.66
CA ASP A 146 -1.05 -20.13 21.98
C ASP A 146 -1.17 -18.65 22.36
N HIS A 147 -0.17 -17.84 22.02
CA HIS A 147 -0.26 -16.39 22.22
C HIS A 147 -1.40 -15.74 21.42
N LEU A 148 -1.62 -16.19 20.17
CA LEU A 148 -2.73 -15.67 19.35
C LEU A 148 -4.12 -16.07 19.86
N ARG A 149 -4.22 -17.15 20.64
CA ARG A 149 -5.48 -17.58 21.28
C ARG A 149 -5.84 -16.77 22.51
N GLU A 150 -4.88 -16.07 23.09
CA GLU A 150 -5.04 -15.23 24.29
C GLU A 150 -5.43 -13.79 23.95
N ILE A 151 -5.26 -13.37 22.69
CA ILE A 151 -5.62 -12.06 22.18
C ILE A 151 -7.09 -12.04 21.74
#